data_db655c6406283a567eefdf9a8c6ba0da
#
_entry.id   db655c6406283a567eefdf9a8c6ba0da
#
_cell.length_a   1.000
_cell.length_b   1.000
_cell.length_c   1.000
_cell.angle_alpha   90.00
_cell.angle_beta   90.00
_cell.angle_gamma   90.00
#
_symmetry.space_group_name_H-M   'P 1'
#
loop_
_entity.id
_entity.type
_entity.pdbx_description
1 polymer ?
#
loop_
_entity_poly.entity_id
_entity_poly.type
_entity_poly.pdbx_seq_one_letter_code
_entity_poly.pdbx_strand_id
1 'polypeptide(L)'
;ADIYLSKPFNVEYLKTVVDNLIKRNHSLKDYYESTLSTFNLTNGKLLHSSDQEFLNKMLQIIDENIMNPEISTQFVADAMGLSIRNLYRKLEGITEMTPTNIIKEYRLNMAQKLLVKTKLSIDEIIYKSGFTNRGTFFKLFSSKYGYTPKAYREQKMNEISLGTETSPDDNTL
;
A
#
# COMPACT_ATOMS: atom_id res chain seq x y z
N ALA A 1 17.57 -7.48 -11.75
CA ALA A 1 18.61 -8.53 -11.71
C ALA A 1 17.98 -9.80 -12.28
N ASP A 2 18.48 -10.23 -13.43
CA ASP A 2 18.02 -11.44 -14.09
C ASP A 2 18.53 -12.66 -13.33
N ILE A 3 17.66 -13.65 -13.15
CA ILE A 3 18.03 -14.89 -12.45
C ILE A 3 18.69 -15.82 -13.46
N TYR A 4 19.98 -16.10 -13.28
CA TYR A 4 20.72 -17.08 -14.09
C TYR A 4 20.56 -18.48 -13.49
N LEU A 5 20.08 -19.44 -14.30
CA LEU A 5 20.01 -20.85 -13.97
C LEU A 5 21.07 -21.59 -14.78
N SER A 6 22.10 -22.12 -14.09
CA SER A 6 23.10 -22.99 -14.72
C SER A 6 22.55 -24.40 -14.93
N LYS A 7 22.85 -25.02 -16.07
CA LYS A 7 22.52 -26.45 -16.35
C LYS A 7 23.62 -27.36 -15.76
N PRO A 8 23.25 -28.52 -15.14
CA PRO A 8 21.92 -29.04 -14.88
C PRO A 8 21.30 -28.38 -13.68
N PHE A 9 19.99 -27.98 -13.77
CA PHE A 9 19.26 -27.34 -12.71
C PHE A 9 18.43 -28.31 -11.87
N ASN A 10 18.41 -28.10 -10.56
CA ASN A 10 17.57 -28.86 -9.65
C ASN A 10 16.12 -28.39 -9.79
N VAL A 11 15.19 -29.33 -10.05
CA VAL A 11 13.77 -29.04 -10.23
C VAL A 11 13.14 -28.39 -8.98
N GLU A 12 13.56 -28.80 -7.78
CA GLU A 12 13.11 -28.21 -6.52
C GLU A 12 13.58 -26.76 -6.36
N TYR A 13 14.83 -26.48 -6.75
CA TYR A 13 15.36 -25.12 -6.74
C TYR A 13 14.61 -24.23 -7.74
N LEU A 14 14.36 -24.74 -8.96
CA LEU A 14 13.57 -24.05 -9.96
C LEU A 14 12.14 -23.74 -9.44
N LYS A 15 11.49 -24.73 -8.81
CA LYS A 15 10.17 -24.57 -8.21
C LYS A 15 10.18 -23.50 -7.13
N THR A 16 11.18 -23.53 -6.24
CA THR A 16 11.34 -22.53 -5.16
C THR A 16 11.56 -21.13 -5.73
N VAL A 17 12.35 -20.98 -6.78
CA VAL A 17 12.59 -19.70 -7.46
C VAL A 17 11.32 -19.19 -8.12
N VAL A 18 10.59 -20.06 -8.84
CA VAL A 18 9.32 -19.73 -9.49
C VAL A 18 8.25 -19.38 -8.45
N ASP A 19 8.11 -20.16 -7.37
CA ASP A 19 7.17 -19.88 -6.28
C ASP A 19 7.49 -18.56 -5.58
N ASN A 20 8.76 -18.23 -5.37
CA ASN A 20 9.18 -16.95 -4.82
C ASN A 20 8.91 -15.79 -5.78
N LEU A 21 9.11 -15.97 -7.09
CA LEU A 21 8.77 -14.97 -8.10
C LEU A 21 7.25 -14.77 -8.20
N ILE A 22 6.47 -15.85 -8.14
CA ILE A 22 5.00 -15.80 -8.14
C ILE A 22 4.49 -15.14 -6.86
N LYS A 23 5.01 -15.51 -5.68
CA LYS A 23 4.67 -14.88 -4.40
C LYS A 23 5.03 -13.40 -4.39
N ARG A 24 6.20 -13.04 -4.92
CA ARG A 24 6.64 -11.66 -5.05
C ARG A 24 5.76 -10.87 -6.04
N ASN A 25 5.38 -11.46 -7.16
CA ASN A 25 4.44 -10.87 -8.10
C ASN A 25 3.01 -10.81 -7.56
N HIS A 26 2.54 -11.80 -6.80
CA HIS A 26 1.24 -11.76 -6.12
C HIS A 26 1.22 -10.71 -5.02
N SER A 27 2.24 -10.65 -4.18
CA SER A 27 2.32 -9.61 -3.14
C SER A 27 2.44 -8.20 -3.73
N LEU A 28 3.16 -8.04 -4.85
CA LEU A 28 3.22 -6.80 -5.61
C LEU A 28 1.88 -6.50 -6.30
N LYS A 29 1.24 -7.49 -6.92
CA LYS A 29 -0.06 -7.33 -7.57
C LYS A 29 -1.16 -7.00 -6.56
N ASP A 30 -1.24 -7.73 -5.46
CA ASP A 30 -2.17 -7.44 -4.35
C ASP A 30 -1.88 -6.07 -3.71
N TYR A 31 -0.61 -5.69 -3.65
CA TYR A 31 -0.17 -4.37 -3.21
C TYR A 31 -0.60 -3.29 -4.20
N TYR A 32 -0.35 -3.48 -5.50
CA TYR A 32 -0.73 -2.50 -6.53
C TYR A 32 -2.24 -2.45 -6.75
N GLU A 33 -2.94 -3.57 -6.77
CA GLU A 33 -4.41 -3.60 -6.87
C GLU A 33 -5.07 -3.00 -5.62
N SER A 34 -4.52 -3.23 -4.42
CA SER A 34 -5.05 -2.62 -3.19
C SER A 34 -4.63 -1.17 -2.99
N THR A 35 -3.46 -0.77 -3.46
CA THR A 35 -2.93 0.59 -3.26
C THR A 35 -3.31 1.51 -4.40
N LEU A 36 -3.31 1.06 -5.66
CA LEU A 36 -3.77 1.84 -6.81
C LEU A 36 -5.30 1.88 -6.92
N SER A 37 -6.02 0.83 -6.54
CA SER A 37 -7.48 0.87 -6.49
C SER A 37 -8.03 1.68 -5.32
N THR A 38 -7.28 1.75 -4.20
CA THR A 38 -7.63 2.63 -3.07
C THR A 38 -7.13 4.07 -3.26
N PHE A 39 -6.09 4.25 -4.06
CA PHE A 39 -5.65 5.55 -4.49
C PHE A 39 -6.40 5.94 -5.73
N ASN A 40 -7.49 6.33 -5.89
CA ASN A 40 -8.12 6.92 -7.06
C ASN A 40 -7.17 7.90 -7.82
N LEU A 41 -5.90 7.47 -7.99
CA LEU A 41 -4.79 8.27 -8.51
C LEU A 41 -5.04 8.71 -9.96
N THR A 42 -5.95 8.02 -10.64
CA THR A 42 -6.07 8.21 -12.08
C THR A 42 -7.44 8.70 -12.53
N ASN A 43 -8.40 8.93 -11.62
CA ASN A 43 -9.78 9.29 -12.01
C ASN A 43 -10.32 8.44 -13.20
N GLY A 44 -9.93 7.14 -13.23
CA GLY A 44 -10.29 6.23 -14.31
C GLY A 44 -9.50 6.39 -15.61
N LYS A 45 -8.44 7.20 -15.65
CA LYS A 45 -7.57 7.30 -16.83
C LYS A 45 -6.65 6.08 -16.93
N LEU A 46 -6.59 5.46 -18.09
CA LEU A 46 -5.56 4.48 -18.43
C LEU A 46 -4.21 5.20 -18.48
N LEU A 47 -3.29 4.80 -17.61
CA LEU A 47 -1.92 5.34 -17.63
C LEU A 47 -1.08 4.65 -18.70
N HIS A 48 -0.19 5.42 -19.32
CA HIS A 48 0.91 4.84 -20.09
C HIS A 48 1.81 3.99 -19.17
N SER A 49 2.39 2.92 -19.70
CA SER A 49 3.27 2.01 -18.94
C SER A 49 4.39 2.75 -18.21
N SER A 50 5.00 3.76 -18.83
CA SER A 50 6.05 4.59 -18.24
C SER A 50 5.58 5.41 -17.03
N ASP A 51 4.33 5.87 -17.05
CA ASP A 51 3.74 6.63 -15.93
C ASP A 51 3.37 5.71 -14.79
N GLN A 52 2.92 4.51 -15.12
CA GLN A 52 2.66 3.46 -14.14
C GLN A 52 3.95 2.99 -13.45
N GLU A 53 5.02 2.75 -14.21
CA GLU A 53 6.34 2.42 -13.66
C GLU A 53 6.88 3.53 -12.75
N PHE A 54 6.70 4.78 -13.15
CA PHE A 54 7.08 5.93 -12.34
C PHE A 54 6.34 5.97 -10.99
N LEU A 55 5.01 5.82 -11.01
CA LEU A 55 4.21 5.77 -9.78
C LEU A 55 4.58 4.56 -8.92
N ASN A 56 4.77 3.40 -9.53
CA ASN A 56 5.16 2.19 -8.83
C ASN A 56 6.50 2.36 -8.11
N LYS A 57 7.50 2.93 -8.79
CA LYS A 57 8.79 3.22 -8.18
C LYS A 57 8.66 4.21 -7.01
N MET A 58 7.85 5.26 -7.17
CA MET A 58 7.60 6.22 -6.11
C MET A 58 6.94 5.56 -4.89
N LEU A 59 5.90 4.75 -5.10
CA LEU A 59 5.20 4.05 -4.04
C LEU A 59 6.09 3.01 -3.34
N GLN A 60 6.96 2.33 -4.08
CA GLN A 60 7.95 1.42 -3.50
C GLN A 60 8.91 2.16 -2.57
N ILE A 61 9.44 3.32 -2.99
CA ILE A 61 10.32 4.14 -2.15
C ILE A 61 9.58 4.58 -0.87
N ILE A 62 8.31 4.96 -0.97
CA ILE A 62 7.50 5.34 0.17
C ILE A 62 7.31 4.14 1.11
N ASP A 63 6.99 2.96 0.58
CA ASP A 63 6.76 1.76 1.38
C ASP A 63 8.01 1.33 2.17
N GLU A 64 9.14 1.24 1.49
CA GLU A 64 10.42 0.85 2.09
C GLU A 64 10.86 1.82 3.20
N ASN A 65 10.38 3.06 3.15
CA ASN A 65 10.76 4.11 4.09
C ASN A 65 9.59 4.63 4.94
N ILE A 66 8.47 3.93 4.99
CA ILE A 66 7.24 4.44 5.64
C ILE A 66 7.43 4.79 7.12
N MET A 67 8.25 4.02 7.83
CA MET A 67 8.55 4.23 9.25
C MET A 67 9.63 5.29 9.49
N ASN A 68 10.31 5.75 8.43
CA ASN A 68 11.30 6.82 8.55
C ASN A 68 10.59 8.18 8.77
N PRO A 69 10.81 8.87 9.90
CA PRO A 69 10.18 10.17 10.16
C PRO A 69 10.64 11.25 9.18
N GLU A 70 11.81 11.09 8.56
CA GLU A 70 12.40 12.02 7.60
C GLU A 70 11.85 11.88 6.19
N ILE A 71 10.93 10.91 5.94
CA ILE A 71 10.34 10.77 4.61
C ILE A 71 9.55 12.03 4.26
N SER A 72 10.02 12.69 3.24
CA SER A 72 9.50 13.97 2.75
C SER A 72 9.46 13.96 1.22
N THR A 73 8.87 14.98 0.63
CA THR A 73 8.91 15.17 -0.82
C THR A 73 10.33 15.25 -1.35
N GLN A 74 11.25 15.90 -0.61
CA GLN A 74 12.67 15.98 -0.98
C GLN A 74 13.29 14.58 -0.96
N PHE A 75 13.09 13.80 0.12
CA PHE A 75 13.60 12.45 0.23
C PHE A 75 13.17 11.59 -0.97
N VAL A 76 11.88 11.63 -1.31
CA VAL A 76 11.35 10.85 -2.45
C VAL A 76 11.93 11.33 -3.78
N ALA A 77 12.06 12.65 -3.99
CA ALA A 77 12.65 13.20 -5.20
C ALA A 77 14.11 12.74 -5.37
N ASP A 78 14.90 12.83 -4.30
CA ASP A 78 16.32 12.43 -4.31
C ASP A 78 16.46 10.92 -4.58
N ALA A 79 15.65 10.08 -3.93
CA ALA A 79 15.63 8.64 -4.15
C ALA A 79 15.19 8.24 -5.57
N MET A 80 14.40 9.07 -6.23
CA MET A 80 14.02 8.91 -7.64
C MET A 80 15.04 9.48 -8.62
N GLY A 81 16.08 10.19 -8.14
CA GLY A 81 17.04 10.88 -8.98
C GLY A 81 16.47 12.14 -9.66
N LEU A 82 15.50 12.80 -9.02
CA LEU A 82 14.80 13.95 -9.55
C LEU A 82 14.97 15.18 -8.65
N SER A 83 14.88 16.37 -9.24
CA SER A 83 14.60 17.58 -8.45
C SER A 83 13.14 17.56 -7.98
N ILE A 84 12.85 18.25 -6.85
CA ILE A 84 11.47 18.42 -6.37
C ILE A 84 10.57 18.98 -7.49
N ARG A 85 11.04 19.96 -8.23
CA ARG A 85 10.28 20.58 -9.34
C ARG A 85 9.91 19.55 -10.41
N ASN A 86 10.84 18.67 -10.78
CA ASN A 86 10.59 17.63 -11.77
C ASN A 86 9.62 16.57 -11.25
N LEU A 87 9.70 16.21 -9.96
CA LEU A 87 8.75 15.31 -9.32
C LEU A 87 7.33 15.88 -9.36
N TYR A 88 7.12 17.13 -8.97
CA TYR A 88 5.81 17.79 -9.05
C TYR A 88 5.27 17.83 -10.47
N ARG A 89 6.09 18.31 -11.43
CA ARG A 89 5.70 18.40 -12.84
C ARG A 89 5.32 17.03 -13.43
N LYS A 90 6.04 15.98 -13.07
CA LYS A 90 5.74 14.64 -13.57
C LYS A 90 4.43 14.12 -12.97
N LEU A 91 4.20 14.34 -11.67
CA LEU A 91 2.96 13.94 -11.01
C LEU A 91 1.75 14.72 -11.51
N GLU A 92 1.87 16.03 -11.75
CA GLU A 92 0.80 16.87 -12.30
C GLU A 92 0.28 16.35 -13.65
N GLY A 93 1.17 15.75 -14.46
CA GLY A 93 0.78 15.09 -15.71
C GLY A 93 0.08 13.73 -15.54
N ILE A 94 0.20 13.10 -14.39
CA ILE A 94 -0.27 11.74 -14.12
C ILE A 94 -1.49 11.73 -13.18
N THR A 95 -1.47 12.57 -12.16
CA THR A 95 -2.45 12.60 -11.05
C THR A 95 -2.70 14.02 -10.59
N GLU A 96 -3.86 14.26 -9.98
CA GLU A 96 -4.19 15.55 -9.33
C GLU A 96 -3.59 15.68 -7.91
N MET A 97 -2.82 14.68 -7.47
CA MET A 97 -2.27 14.64 -6.12
C MET A 97 -0.85 15.17 -6.06
N THR A 98 -0.56 15.94 -5.02
CA THR A 98 0.81 16.34 -4.71
C THR A 98 1.61 15.18 -4.07
N PRO A 99 2.95 15.17 -4.17
CA PRO A 99 3.79 14.16 -3.50
C PRO A 99 3.49 14.04 -2.01
N THR A 100 3.33 15.17 -1.33
CA THR A 100 2.98 15.20 0.11
C THR A 100 1.64 14.52 0.39
N ASN A 101 0.64 14.73 -0.46
CA ASN A 101 -0.66 14.07 -0.32
C ASN A 101 -0.56 12.58 -0.61
N ILE A 102 0.24 12.15 -1.57
CA ILE A 102 0.48 10.73 -1.85
C ILE A 102 1.12 10.04 -0.64
N ILE A 103 2.15 10.61 -0.03
CA ILE A 103 2.77 10.07 1.19
C ILE A 103 1.74 9.96 2.32
N LYS A 104 0.96 11.01 2.54
CA LYS A 104 -0.08 11.06 3.58
C LYS A 104 -1.16 9.97 3.35
N GLU A 105 -1.65 9.86 2.14
CA GLU A 105 -2.64 8.85 1.76
C GLU A 105 -2.09 7.43 1.93
N TYR A 106 -0.83 7.22 1.53
CA TYR A 106 -0.16 5.94 1.72
C TYR A 106 -0.11 5.54 3.20
N ARG A 107 0.30 6.47 4.08
CA ARG A 107 0.33 6.26 5.53
C ARG A 107 -1.06 5.91 6.09
N LEU A 108 -2.10 6.61 5.67
CA LEU A 108 -3.48 6.34 6.11
C LEU A 108 -3.97 4.97 5.65
N ASN A 109 -3.68 4.58 4.41
CA ASN A 109 -4.04 3.26 3.89
C ASN A 109 -3.29 2.13 4.60
N MET A 110 -1.99 2.33 4.93
CA MET A 110 -1.23 1.39 5.75
C MET A 110 -1.87 1.23 7.14
N ALA A 111 -2.21 2.33 7.80
CA ALA A 111 -2.87 2.30 9.10
C ALA A 111 -4.21 1.56 9.04
N GLN A 112 -5.02 1.80 8.01
CA GLN A 112 -6.28 1.13 7.79
C GLN A 112 -6.10 -0.39 7.64
N LYS A 113 -5.12 -0.84 6.85
CA LYS A 113 -4.80 -2.26 6.69
C LYS A 113 -4.37 -2.90 8.02
N LEU A 114 -3.52 -2.22 8.79
CA LEU A 114 -3.07 -2.70 10.10
C LEU A 114 -4.22 -2.80 11.11
N LEU A 115 -5.16 -1.85 11.10
CA LEU A 115 -6.34 -1.87 11.96
C LEU A 115 -7.20 -3.11 11.71
N VAL A 116 -7.38 -3.51 10.46
CA VAL A 116 -8.24 -4.64 10.08
C VAL A 116 -7.51 -5.98 10.19
N LYS A 117 -6.23 -6.03 9.79
CA LYS A 117 -5.50 -7.28 9.66
C LYS A 117 -4.69 -7.70 10.89
N THR A 118 -4.57 -6.83 11.90
CA THR A 118 -3.72 -7.10 13.07
C THR A 118 -4.40 -6.73 14.38
N LYS A 119 -3.88 -7.28 15.49
CA LYS A 119 -4.28 -6.93 16.86
C LYS A 119 -3.40 -5.85 17.49
N LEU A 120 -2.58 -5.15 16.71
CA LEU A 120 -1.71 -4.10 17.19
C LEU A 120 -2.51 -2.99 17.88
N SER A 121 -1.93 -2.39 18.92
CA SER A 121 -2.49 -1.19 19.56
C SER A 121 -2.54 -0.01 18.58
N ILE A 122 -3.37 0.98 18.87
CA ILE A 122 -3.47 2.18 18.03
C ILE A 122 -2.12 2.90 17.96
N ASP A 123 -1.36 2.94 19.06
CA ASP A 123 -0.06 3.61 19.10
C ASP A 123 0.99 2.87 18.26
N GLU A 124 1.00 1.54 18.28
CA GLU A 124 1.84 0.75 17.39
C GLU A 124 1.49 0.96 15.92
N ILE A 125 0.19 1.09 15.59
CA ILE A 125 -0.26 1.37 14.23
C ILE A 125 0.17 2.76 13.78
N ILE A 126 0.04 3.78 14.63
CA ILE A 126 0.51 5.14 14.35
C ILE A 126 1.99 5.10 13.98
N TYR A 127 2.81 4.44 14.83
CA TYR A 127 4.24 4.30 14.59
C TYR A 127 4.55 3.54 13.30
N LYS A 128 3.96 2.34 13.11
CA LYS A 128 4.21 1.49 11.92
C LYS A 128 3.72 2.10 10.61
N SER A 129 2.75 2.99 10.66
CA SER A 129 2.28 3.75 9.50
C SER A 129 3.01 5.08 9.29
N GLY A 130 4.06 5.36 10.08
CA GLY A 130 4.95 6.49 9.91
C GLY A 130 4.39 7.83 10.39
N PHE A 131 3.34 7.83 11.21
CA PHE A 131 2.87 9.05 11.85
C PHE A 131 3.66 9.34 13.11
N THR A 132 4.12 10.58 13.26
CA THR A 132 4.86 11.06 14.43
C THR A 132 3.95 11.77 15.43
N ASN A 133 2.79 12.25 15.01
CA ASN A 133 1.85 12.99 15.85
C ASN A 133 0.49 12.28 15.90
N ARG A 134 0.11 11.84 17.11
CA ARG A 134 -1.16 11.14 17.38
C ARG A 134 -2.38 11.98 17.00
N GLY A 135 -2.41 13.27 17.36
CA GLY A 135 -3.52 14.17 17.07
C GLY A 135 -3.73 14.34 15.56
N THR A 136 -2.64 14.53 14.83
CA THR A 136 -2.66 14.62 13.36
C THR A 136 -3.18 13.33 12.74
N PHE A 137 -2.73 12.17 13.22
CA PHE A 137 -3.24 10.87 12.75
C PHE A 137 -4.75 10.74 12.95
N PHE A 138 -5.25 10.96 14.17
CA PHE A 138 -6.67 10.85 14.47
C PHE A 138 -7.52 11.78 13.60
N LYS A 139 -7.10 13.03 13.45
CA LYS A 139 -7.78 14.02 12.62
C LYS A 139 -7.86 13.57 11.16
N LEU A 140 -6.74 13.17 10.57
CA LEU A 140 -6.67 12.76 9.18
C LEU A 140 -7.41 11.45 8.93
N PHE A 141 -7.27 10.47 9.84
CA PHE A 141 -7.95 9.19 9.74
C PHE A 141 -9.48 9.35 9.81
N SER A 142 -9.97 10.07 10.81
CA SER A 142 -11.42 10.31 10.97
C SER A 142 -11.99 11.13 9.82
N SER A 143 -11.25 12.11 9.31
CA SER A 143 -11.66 12.89 8.14
C SER A 143 -11.80 12.04 6.88
N LYS A 144 -10.91 11.04 6.71
CA LYS A 144 -10.91 10.18 5.52
C LYS A 144 -11.94 9.06 5.60
N TYR A 145 -12.04 8.39 6.74
CA TYR A 145 -12.84 7.17 6.90
C TYR A 145 -14.16 7.37 7.63
N GLY A 146 -14.43 8.56 8.16
CA GLY A 146 -15.65 8.90 8.88
C GLY A 146 -15.73 8.37 10.32
N TYR A 147 -14.74 7.62 10.77
CA TYR A 147 -14.70 6.96 12.08
C TYR A 147 -13.36 7.18 12.78
N THR A 148 -13.36 7.14 14.12
CA THR A 148 -12.10 7.03 14.84
C THR A 148 -11.43 5.69 14.53
N PRO A 149 -10.09 5.58 14.64
CA PRO A 149 -9.38 4.32 14.36
C PRO A 149 -9.93 3.12 15.14
N LYS A 150 -10.32 3.33 16.41
CA LYS A 150 -10.92 2.28 17.26
C LYS A 150 -12.30 1.86 16.74
N ALA A 151 -13.18 2.81 16.48
CA ALA A 151 -14.54 2.55 15.97
C ALA A 151 -14.47 1.88 14.58
N TYR A 152 -13.53 2.30 13.73
CA TYR A 152 -13.30 1.68 12.43
C TYR A 152 -12.93 0.20 12.55
N ARG A 153 -12.02 -0.14 13.47
CA ARG A 153 -11.64 -1.53 13.74
C ARG A 153 -12.83 -2.35 14.20
N GLU A 154 -13.59 -1.87 15.18
CA GLU A 154 -14.76 -2.56 15.73
C GLU A 154 -15.82 -2.82 14.66
N GLN A 155 -16.12 -1.83 13.84
CA GLN A 155 -17.05 -1.97 12.72
C GLN A 155 -16.59 -3.05 11.72
N LYS A 156 -15.32 -3.00 11.29
CA LYS A 156 -14.80 -3.97 10.31
C LYS A 156 -14.71 -5.39 10.87
N MET A 157 -14.43 -5.56 12.14
CA MET A 157 -14.46 -6.87 12.79
C MET A 157 -15.88 -7.44 12.84
N ASN A 158 -16.89 -6.62 13.13
CA ASN A 158 -18.29 -7.04 13.13
C ASN A 158 -18.76 -7.43 11.72
N GLU A 159 -18.38 -6.67 10.68
CA GLU A 159 -18.71 -6.99 9.28
C GLU A 159 -18.12 -8.35 8.87
N ILE A 160 -16.88 -8.67 9.27
CA ILE A 160 -16.22 -9.94 8.98
C ILE A 160 -16.93 -11.09 9.73
N SER A 161 -17.31 -10.90 10.98
CA SER A 161 -17.99 -11.92 11.80
C SER A 161 -19.37 -12.24 11.25
N LEU A 162 -20.12 -11.26 10.76
CA LEU A 162 -21.44 -11.46 10.14
C LEU A 162 -21.35 -12.09 8.74
N GLY A 163 -20.28 -11.86 8.01
CA GLY A 163 -20.04 -12.45 6.66
C GLY A 163 -19.65 -13.92 6.68
N THR A 164 -19.24 -14.46 7.84
CA THR A 164 -18.89 -15.88 8.01
C THR A 164 -20.07 -16.76 8.41
N GLU A 165 -21.22 -16.22 8.76
CA GLU A 165 -22.41 -16.99 9.17
C GLU A 165 -23.39 -17.31 8.04
N THR A 166 -23.11 -16.91 6.80
CA THR A 166 -23.98 -17.24 5.63
C THR A 166 -23.34 -18.29 4.72
N SER A 167 -23.13 -19.50 5.26
CA SER A 167 -23.14 -20.71 4.45
C SER A 167 -24.26 -21.59 5.01
N PRO A 168 -25.41 -21.65 4.36
CA PRO A 168 -26.36 -22.72 4.66
C PRO A 168 -25.79 -23.99 4.07
N ASP A 169 -25.52 -24.96 4.97
CA ASP A 169 -25.50 -26.38 4.59
C ASP A 169 -26.82 -26.70 3.89
N ASP A 170 -26.78 -26.81 2.58
CA ASP A 170 -27.83 -27.50 1.84
C ASP A 170 -27.32 -28.87 1.43
N ASN A 171 -27.38 -29.76 2.41
CA ASN A 171 -27.29 -31.18 2.16
C ASN A 171 -28.47 -31.84 2.85
N THR A 172 -29.61 -31.94 2.15
CA THR A 172 -30.64 -32.92 2.48
C THR A 172 -31.37 -33.36 1.22
N LEU A 173 -31.19 -34.66 0.91
CA LEU A 173 -31.90 -35.55 0.03
C LEU A 173 -31.32 -35.77 -1.37
#